data_61f73ea9d409f2064561e9e8e4660d41
#
_entry.id   61f73ea9d409f2064561e9e8e4660d41
#
_cell.length_a   1.000
_cell.length_b   1.000
_cell.length_c   1.000
_cell.angle_alpha   90.00
_cell.angle_beta   90.00
_cell.angle_gamma   90.00
#
_symmetry.space_group_name_H-M   'P 1'
#
loop_
_entity.id
_entity.type
_entity.pdbx_description
1 polymer ?
#
loop_
_entity_poly.entity_id
_entity_poly.type
_entity_poly.pdbx_seq_one_letter_code
_entity_poly.pdbx_strand_id
1 'polypeptide(L)'
;MHIRDISKSPSSGVAEHLRGTFLGACQRGTRNSQEDQTTFDYIRNLGINVVQLQPVSDRHKDYDENGQVTYNWGYDPQNYNAPETSFSSNPDDPGQAIRDLKTMIQAYHDAGISVTLDVVYNHIYSTFDSAFQSTVPDYYYRMNPNGSFQNGTGVGSETASEHEMFRKFMIDSLRYWVEEFNVDGFRFDLMGIHDVTTMNIIREEMDKIDP
;
A
#
# COMPACT_ATOMS: atom_id res chain seq x y z
N MET A 1 -8.39 4.56 -4.47
CA MET A 1 -8.14 5.93 -3.97
C MET A 1 -6.67 6.08 -3.63
N HIS A 2 -6.03 7.20 -4.01
CA HIS A 2 -4.66 7.52 -3.62
C HIS A 2 -4.68 8.47 -2.41
N ILE A 3 -3.90 8.16 -1.36
CA ILE A 3 -3.93 8.91 -0.08
C ILE A 3 -3.62 10.40 -0.27
N ARG A 4 -2.58 10.70 -1.06
CA ARG A 4 -2.20 12.10 -1.32
C ARG A 4 -3.28 12.84 -2.11
N ASP A 5 -3.81 12.23 -3.15
CA ASP A 5 -4.65 12.92 -4.12
C ASP A 5 -5.99 13.36 -3.55
N ILE A 6 -6.57 12.55 -2.68
CA ILE A 6 -7.89 12.84 -2.12
C ILE A 6 -7.93 14.13 -1.28
N SER A 7 -6.80 14.56 -0.73
CA SER A 7 -6.75 15.68 0.21
C SER A 7 -5.69 16.75 -0.06
N LYS A 8 -4.77 16.54 -1.04
CA LYS A 8 -3.60 17.43 -1.25
C LYS A 8 -3.96 18.83 -1.72
N SER A 9 -5.00 18.96 -2.56
CA SER A 9 -5.42 20.27 -3.08
C SER A 9 -5.88 21.20 -1.95
N PRO A 10 -5.50 22.49 -1.96
CA PRO A 10 -6.07 23.48 -1.05
C PRO A 10 -7.61 23.56 -1.10
N SER A 11 -8.20 23.28 -2.27
CA SER A 11 -9.66 23.24 -2.46
C SER A 11 -10.34 22.05 -1.76
N SER A 12 -9.57 21.09 -1.23
CA SER A 12 -10.15 19.99 -0.43
C SER A 12 -10.75 20.46 0.90
N GLY A 13 -10.40 21.66 1.38
CA GLY A 13 -10.79 22.14 2.70
C GLY A 13 -10.10 21.43 3.88
N VAL A 14 -9.19 20.48 3.58
CA VAL A 14 -8.38 19.80 4.60
C VAL A 14 -7.38 20.77 5.22
N ALA A 15 -7.19 20.67 6.53
CA ALA A 15 -6.20 21.46 7.26
C ALA A 15 -4.82 21.33 6.60
N GLU A 16 -4.12 22.46 6.41
CA GLU A 16 -2.91 22.52 5.59
C GLU A 16 -1.85 21.47 5.96
N HIS A 17 -1.60 21.30 7.25
CA HIS A 17 -0.62 20.33 7.77
C HIS A 17 -1.03 18.85 7.62
N LEU A 18 -2.30 18.57 7.29
CA LEU A 18 -2.82 17.21 7.05
C LEU A 18 -3.02 16.90 5.56
N ARG A 19 -2.83 17.87 4.66
CA ARG A 19 -3.05 17.66 3.22
C ARG A 19 -2.10 16.61 2.65
N GLY A 20 -2.68 15.57 2.06
CA GLY A 20 -1.93 14.48 1.44
C GLY A 20 -1.50 13.39 2.42
N THR A 21 -1.99 13.41 3.66
CA THR A 21 -1.68 12.41 4.69
C THR A 21 -2.85 11.45 4.93
N PHE A 22 -2.59 10.36 5.67
CA PHE A 22 -3.62 9.43 6.13
C PHE A 22 -4.72 10.15 6.92
N LEU A 23 -4.34 11.04 7.85
CA LEU A 23 -5.31 11.81 8.64
C LEU A 23 -6.09 12.81 7.78
N GLY A 24 -5.49 13.39 6.75
CA GLY A 24 -6.18 14.22 5.77
C GLY A 24 -7.22 13.46 4.97
N ALA A 25 -6.96 12.19 4.64
CA ALA A 25 -7.88 11.33 3.91
C ALA A 25 -9.13 10.91 4.71
N CYS A 26 -9.09 11.04 6.05
CA CYS A 26 -10.22 10.75 6.94
C CYS A 26 -10.72 11.98 7.71
N GLN A 27 -10.25 13.18 7.39
CA GLN A 27 -10.73 14.40 8.05
C GLN A 27 -12.20 14.65 7.72
N ARG A 28 -13.03 14.81 8.77
CA ARG A 28 -14.47 15.09 8.65
C ARG A 28 -14.74 16.59 8.56
N GLY A 29 -15.91 16.94 8.02
CA GLY A 29 -16.39 18.32 7.95
C GLY A 29 -15.71 19.19 6.88
N THR A 30 -14.91 18.58 6.02
CA THR A 30 -14.20 19.31 4.96
C THR A 30 -15.15 19.71 3.80
N ARG A 31 -14.93 20.92 3.28
CA ARG A 31 -15.71 21.48 2.17
C ARG A 31 -14.81 22.25 1.22
N ASN A 32 -15.21 22.30 -0.05
CA ASN A 32 -14.61 23.19 -1.05
C ASN A 32 -15.16 24.63 -0.92
N SER A 33 -14.71 25.51 -1.80
CA SER A 33 -15.18 26.92 -1.84
C SER A 33 -16.63 27.08 -2.26
N GLN A 34 -17.28 26.03 -2.75
CA GLN A 34 -18.69 25.98 -3.15
C GLN A 34 -19.56 25.31 -2.08
N GLU A 35 -19.01 25.07 -0.89
CA GLU A 35 -19.64 24.37 0.23
C GLU A 35 -19.97 22.89 -0.02
N ASP A 36 -19.46 22.29 -1.11
CA ASP A 36 -19.60 20.85 -1.35
C ASP A 36 -18.70 20.07 -0.41
N GLN A 37 -19.20 18.94 0.08
CA GLN A 37 -18.41 18.02 0.91
C GLN A 37 -17.27 17.41 0.10
N THR A 38 -16.12 17.28 0.73
CA THR A 38 -14.89 16.75 0.14
C THR A 38 -14.36 15.57 0.95
N THR A 39 -13.30 14.93 0.46
CA THR A 39 -12.55 13.88 1.16
C THR A 39 -13.44 12.80 1.80
N PHE A 40 -13.32 12.58 3.09
CA PHE A 40 -14.01 11.53 3.84
C PHE A 40 -15.54 11.62 3.74
N ASP A 41 -16.11 12.82 3.96
CA ASP A 41 -17.57 12.99 3.92
C ASP A 41 -18.15 12.83 2.50
N TYR A 42 -17.40 13.22 1.48
CA TYR A 42 -17.75 12.93 0.08
C TYR A 42 -17.79 11.42 -0.17
N ILE A 43 -16.71 10.67 0.21
CA ILE A 43 -16.64 9.22 0.02
C ILE A 43 -17.78 8.51 0.75
N ARG A 44 -18.03 8.88 2.01
CA ARG A 44 -19.15 8.33 2.80
C ARG A 44 -20.49 8.53 2.13
N ASN A 45 -20.72 9.70 1.53
CA ASN A 45 -22.01 10.05 0.91
C ASN A 45 -22.18 9.47 -0.50
N LEU A 46 -21.13 8.89 -1.10
CA LEU A 46 -21.27 8.12 -2.35
C LEU A 46 -22.09 6.83 -2.18
N GLY A 47 -22.31 6.38 -0.94
CA GLY A 47 -23.03 5.15 -0.67
C GLY A 47 -22.25 3.87 -0.99
N ILE A 48 -20.92 3.99 -1.07
CA ILE A 48 -20.02 2.83 -1.25
C ILE A 48 -19.84 2.09 0.07
N ASN A 49 -19.56 0.81 0.00
CA ASN A 49 -19.29 -0.05 1.15
C ASN A 49 -17.83 -0.50 1.27
N VAL A 50 -17.01 -0.23 0.25
CA VAL A 50 -15.58 -0.55 0.24
C VAL A 50 -14.80 0.60 -0.37
N VAL A 51 -13.67 0.95 0.24
CA VAL A 51 -12.64 1.80 -0.35
C VAL A 51 -11.37 1.00 -0.61
N GLN A 52 -10.95 0.95 -1.89
CA GLN A 52 -9.66 0.36 -2.25
C GLN A 52 -8.60 1.45 -2.27
N LEU A 53 -7.57 1.30 -1.46
CA LEU A 53 -6.42 2.20 -1.40
C LEU A 53 -5.36 1.77 -2.41
N GLN A 54 -4.84 2.70 -3.22
CA GLN A 54 -3.57 2.50 -3.92
C GLN A 54 -2.45 2.22 -2.89
N PRO A 55 -1.30 1.67 -3.30
CA PRO A 55 -0.33 1.16 -2.35
C PRO A 55 0.00 2.14 -1.23
N VAL A 56 -0.07 1.66 0.00
CA VAL A 56 0.22 2.42 1.22
C VAL A 56 1.51 1.98 1.90
N SER A 57 2.16 0.93 1.38
CA SER A 57 3.45 0.47 1.86
C SER A 57 4.59 1.39 1.39
N ASP A 58 5.71 1.32 2.13
CA ASP A 58 6.91 2.10 1.85
C ASP A 58 7.46 1.80 0.45
N ARG A 59 7.75 2.84 -0.28
CA ARG A 59 8.13 2.84 -1.69
C ARG A 59 9.36 3.69 -1.94
N HIS A 60 9.93 3.56 -3.12
CA HIS A 60 10.99 4.48 -3.56
C HIS A 60 10.50 5.93 -3.57
N LYS A 61 11.35 6.82 -3.10
CA LYS A 61 11.09 8.25 -3.02
C LYS A 61 12.10 9.01 -3.87
N ASP A 62 11.61 9.67 -4.89
CA ASP A 62 12.35 10.71 -5.57
C ASP A 62 12.08 12.04 -4.89
N TYR A 63 13.07 12.93 -4.93
CA TYR A 63 12.98 14.25 -4.32
C TYR A 63 13.16 15.32 -5.40
N ASP A 64 12.38 16.40 -5.30
CA ASP A 64 12.55 17.56 -6.15
C ASP A 64 13.75 18.42 -5.70
N GLU A 65 13.99 19.53 -6.42
CA GLU A 65 15.08 20.48 -6.12
C GLU A 65 14.97 21.16 -4.74
N ASN A 66 13.79 21.12 -4.11
CA ASN A 66 13.52 21.66 -2.79
C ASN A 66 13.56 20.58 -1.68
N GLY A 67 13.91 19.32 -2.04
CA GLY A 67 13.95 18.20 -1.11
C GLY A 67 12.57 17.66 -0.74
N GLN A 68 11.52 17.97 -1.53
CA GLN A 68 10.19 17.45 -1.31
C GLN A 68 10.00 16.14 -2.07
N VAL A 69 9.33 15.16 -1.43
CA VAL A 69 9.00 13.90 -2.09
C VAL A 69 8.08 14.16 -3.29
N THR A 70 8.51 13.71 -4.47
CA THR A 70 7.74 13.85 -5.71
C THR A 70 6.52 12.95 -5.72
N TYR A 71 5.61 13.22 -6.66
CA TYR A 71 4.42 12.40 -6.85
C TYR A 71 4.78 11.02 -7.38
N ASN A 72 4.26 9.99 -6.73
CA ASN A 72 4.41 8.59 -7.13
C ASN A 72 3.15 7.82 -6.76
N TRP A 73 2.72 6.90 -7.60
CA TRP A 73 1.51 6.08 -7.38
C TRP A 73 1.67 5.02 -6.30
N GLY A 74 2.92 4.68 -5.93
CA GLY A 74 3.21 3.68 -4.90
C GLY A 74 3.59 2.30 -5.42
N TYR A 75 3.69 2.10 -6.74
CA TYR A 75 4.01 0.80 -7.34
C TYR A 75 5.52 0.53 -7.47
N ASP A 76 6.33 1.17 -6.62
CA ASP A 76 7.79 0.99 -6.51
C ASP A 76 8.16 0.52 -5.09
N PRO A 77 7.73 -0.69 -4.65
CA PRO A 77 7.85 -1.11 -3.26
C PRO A 77 9.32 -1.26 -2.85
N GLN A 78 9.63 -0.81 -1.63
CA GLN A 78 10.91 -1.03 -0.95
C GLN A 78 10.74 -1.90 0.30
N ASN A 79 9.78 -1.56 1.15
CA ASN A 79 9.44 -2.33 2.36
C ASN A 79 7.95 -2.67 2.35
N TYR A 80 7.62 -3.92 2.10
CA TYR A 80 6.23 -4.38 1.97
C TYR A 80 5.40 -4.24 3.25
N ASN A 81 6.04 -4.27 4.42
CA ASN A 81 5.38 -4.32 5.74
C ASN A 81 5.51 -3.01 6.54
N ALA A 82 5.88 -1.92 5.90
CA ALA A 82 5.97 -0.61 6.52
C ALA A 82 5.02 0.37 5.81
N PRO A 83 4.19 1.14 6.53
CA PRO A 83 3.43 2.22 5.93
C PRO A 83 4.32 3.33 5.36
N GLU A 84 3.90 3.92 4.24
CA GLU A 84 4.59 5.02 3.58
C GLU A 84 4.64 6.27 4.47
N THR A 85 5.84 6.68 4.85
CA THR A 85 6.05 7.78 5.80
C THR A 85 5.69 9.15 5.24
N SER A 86 5.73 9.35 3.91
CA SER A 86 5.30 10.62 3.29
C SER A 86 3.79 10.86 3.39
N PHE A 87 3.00 9.84 3.77
CA PHE A 87 1.59 9.97 4.08
C PHE A 87 1.31 10.17 5.58
N SER A 88 2.35 10.24 6.41
CA SER A 88 2.22 10.52 7.85
C SER A 88 2.00 12.00 8.14
N SER A 89 1.34 12.29 9.24
CA SER A 89 1.23 13.64 9.80
C SER A 89 2.54 14.13 10.43
N ASN A 90 3.47 13.20 10.73
CA ASN A 90 4.83 13.49 11.16
C ASN A 90 5.80 12.48 10.51
N PRO A 91 6.40 12.81 9.35
CA PRO A 91 7.29 11.91 8.62
C PRO A 91 8.60 11.57 9.36
N ASP A 92 9.00 12.38 10.33
CA ASP A 92 10.22 12.16 11.11
C ASP A 92 10.05 11.09 12.20
N ASP A 93 8.82 10.69 12.50
CA ASP A 93 8.50 9.57 13.40
C ASP A 93 7.88 8.41 12.60
N PRO A 94 8.63 7.34 12.32
CA PRO A 94 8.10 6.16 11.61
C PRO A 94 6.90 5.52 12.32
N GLY A 95 6.85 5.58 13.64
CA GLY A 95 5.72 5.10 14.44
C GLY A 95 4.44 5.91 14.20
N GLN A 96 4.55 7.18 13.77
CA GLN A 96 3.39 8.00 13.46
C GLN A 96 2.65 7.52 12.21
N ALA A 97 3.36 7.07 11.17
CA ALA A 97 2.72 6.51 9.97
C ALA A 97 1.82 5.31 10.31
N ILE A 98 2.27 4.45 11.22
CA ILE A 98 1.48 3.31 11.70
C ILE A 98 0.22 3.78 12.42
N ARG A 99 0.33 4.74 13.34
CA ARG A 99 -0.81 5.29 14.09
C ARG A 99 -1.81 5.99 13.17
N ASP A 100 -1.32 6.78 12.22
CA ASP A 100 -2.16 7.52 11.29
C ASP A 100 -2.94 6.60 10.37
N LEU A 101 -2.29 5.56 9.81
CA LEU A 101 -2.95 4.58 8.96
C LEU A 101 -4.03 3.81 9.74
N LYS A 102 -3.72 3.33 10.95
CA LYS A 102 -4.71 2.68 11.83
C LYS A 102 -5.90 3.60 12.15
N THR A 103 -5.64 4.87 12.42
CA THR A 103 -6.68 5.88 12.69
C THR A 103 -7.58 6.09 11.47
N MET A 104 -6.99 6.16 10.27
CA MET A 104 -7.75 6.32 9.04
C MET A 104 -8.63 5.09 8.76
N ILE A 105 -8.09 3.87 8.87
CA ILE A 105 -8.85 2.62 8.67
C ILE A 105 -10.02 2.57 9.64
N GLN A 106 -9.78 2.84 10.93
CA GLN A 106 -10.84 2.88 11.94
C GLN A 106 -11.93 3.90 11.60
N ALA A 107 -11.56 5.08 11.08
CA ALA A 107 -12.55 6.09 10.69
C ALA A 107 -13.46 5.63 9.54
N TYR A 108 -12.94 4.85 8.59
CA TYR A 108 -13.75 4.24 7.53
C TYR A 108 -14.64 3.13 8.07
N HIS A 109 -14.14 2.26 8.96
CA HIS A 109 -14.92 1.22 9.62
C HIS A 109 -16.07 1.82 10.46
N ASP A 110 -15.82 2.89 11.21
CA ASP A 110 -16.86 3.60 11.95
C ASP A 110 -17.98 4.18 11.07
N ALA A 111 -17.67 4.36 9.77
CA ALA A 111 -18.65 4.78 8.78
C ALA A 111 -19.30 3.60 8.02
N GLY A 112 -18.99 2.37 8.37
CA GLY A 112 -19.48 1.16 7.72
C GLY A 112 -18.84 0.89 6.35
N ILE A 113 -17.62 1.40 6.13
CA ILE A 113 -16.89 1.25 4.88
C ILE A 113 -15.64 0.38 5.12
N SER A 114 -15.59 -0.75 4.45
CA SER A 114 -14.44 -1.66 4.46
C SER A 114 -13.24 -1.06 3.71
N VAL A 115 -12.02 -1.45 4.10
CA VAL A 115 -10.78 -0.97 3.51
C VAL A 115 -10.00 -2.11 2.87
N THR A 116 -9.77 -2.01 1.55
CA THR A 116 -8.95 -2.96 0.78
C THR A 116 -7.63 -2.30 0.40
N LEU A 117 -6.53 -2.99 0.60
CA LEU A 117 -5.20 -2.53 0.19
C LEU A 117 -4.81 -3.05 -1.19
N ASP A 118 -4.20 -2.19 -2.00
CA ASP A 118 -3.48 -2.58 -3.20
C ASP A 118 -2.06 -3.00 -2.81
N VAL A 119 -1.70 -4.27 -3.08
CA VAL A 119 -0.42 -4.86 -2.70
C VAL A 119 0.41 -5.23 -3.91
N VAL A 120 1.70 -4.94 -3.86
CA VAL A 120 2.63 -5.02 -5.00
C VAL A 120 3.72 -6.04 -4.67
N TYR A 121 3.39 -7.34 -4.68
CA TYR A 121 4.37 -8.40 -4.42
C TYR A 121 5.08 -8.89 -5.68
N ASN A 122 4.67 -8.43 -6.86
CA ASN A 122 5.19 -8.91 -8.15
C ASN A 122 6.64 -8.49 -8.43
N HIS A 123 7.13 -7.42 -7.81
CA HIS A 123 8.50 -6.93 -7.93
C HIS A 123 8.92 -6.10 -6.71
N ILE A 124 10.17 -5.66 -6.68
CA ILE A 124 10.70 -4.65 -5.77
C ILE A 124 11.43 -3.58 -6.58
N TYR A 125 11.48 -2.35 -6.07
CA TYR A 125 12.10 -1.23 -6.79
C TYR A 125 13.56 -1.51 -7.18
N SER A 126 14.39 -1.95 -6.23
CA SER A 126 15.78 -2.33 -6.50
C SER A 126 16.07 -3.73 -5.96
N THR A 127 16.27 -4.66 -6.88
CA THR A 127 16.61 -6.05 -6.51
C THR A 127 17.95 -6.12 -5.78
N PHE A 128 18.94 -5.35 -6.26
CA PHE A 128 20.30 -5.39 -5.68
C PHE A 128 20.37 -4.83 -4.28
N ASP A 129 19.51 -3.87 -3.92
CA ASP A 129 19.46 -3.27 -2.59
C ASP A 129 18.45 -3.96 -1.67
N SER A 130 17.76 -5.00 -2.16
CA SER A 130 16.74 -5.68 -1.37
C SER A 130 17.33 -6.56 -0.28
N ALA A 131 16.64 -6.61 0.86
CA ALA A 131 16.98 -7.53 1.94
C ALA A 131 16.92 -9.00 1.49
N PHE A 132 16.05 -9.34 0.55
CA PHE A 132 15.93 -10.68 -0.02
C PHE A 132 17.21 -11.08 -0.76
N GLN A 133 17.69 -10.22 -1.67
CA GLN A 133 18.92 -10.52 -2.43
C GLN A 133 20.15 -10.55 -1.55
N SER A 134 20.20 -9.69 -0.53
CA SER A 134 21.32 -9.65 0.42
C SER A 134 21.36 -10.86 1.35
N THR A 135 20.19 -11.44 1.67
CA THR A 135 20.09 -12.57 2.62
C THR A 135 20.29 -13.92 1.93
N VAL A 136 19.57 -14.16 0.83
CA VAL A 136 19.68 -15.40 0.02
C VAL A 136 19.69 -15.01 -1.44
N PRO A 137 20.87 -14.78 -2.03
CA PRO A 137 20.97 -14.37 -3.42
C PRO A 137 20.24 -15.31 -4.37
N ASP A 138 19.53 -14.72 -5.34
CA ASP A 138 18.85 -15.37 -6.46
C ASP A 138 17.70 -16.33 -6.10
N TYR A 139 17.36 -16.44 -4.82
CA TYR A 139 16.28 -17.34 -4.39
C TYR A 139 14.89 -16.70 -4.54
N TYR A 140 14.74 -15.43 -4.20
CA TYR A 140 13.44 -14.77 -4.12
C TYR A 140 12.93 -14.23 -5.45
N TYR A 141 13.77 -14.29 -6.49
CA TYR A 141 13.47 -13.76 -7.81
C TYR A 141 13.61 -14.85 -8.89
N ARG A 142 12.81 -14.73 -9.95
CA ARG A 142 12.96 -15.61 -11.11
C ARG A 142 14.19 -15.24 -11.91
N MET A 143 14.99 -16.26 -12.24
CA MET A 143 16.24 -16.08 -12.95
C MET A 143 16.17 -16.67 -14.37
N ASN A 144 16.81 -16.00 -15.31
CA ASN A 144 17.08 -16.56 -16.62
C ASN A 144 18.29 -17.52 -16.55
N PRO A 145 18.43 -18.45 -17.52
CA PRO A 145 19.59 -19.36 -17.56
C PRO A 145 20.96 -18.67 -17.65
N ASN A 146 21.01 -17.41 -18.09
CA ASN A 146 22.22 -16.59 -18.16
C ASN A 146 22.55 -15.84 -16.85
N GLY A 147 21.78 -16.06 -15.78
CA GLY A 147 21.97 -15.41 -14.48
C GLY A 147 21.38 -13.99 -14.37
N SER A 148 20.63 -13.52 -15.35
CA SER A 148 19.88 -12.26 -15.23
C SER A 148 18.51 -12.49 -14.62
N PHE A 149 17.94 -11.49 -13.95
CA PHE A 149 16.57 -11.54 -13.46
C PHE A 149 15.55 -11.56 -14.60
N GLN A 150 14.48 -12.32 -14.44
CA GLN A 150 13.34 -12.23 -15.36
C GLN A 150 12.56 -10.93 -15.17
N ASN A 151 11.95 -10.44 -16.24
CA ASN A 151 11.16 -9.21 -16.24
C ASN A 151 9.95 -9.35 -17.19
N GLY A 152 9.14 -10.36 -16.98
CA GLY A 152 7.96 -10.63 -17.80
C GLY A 152 6.85 -9.59 -17.65
N THR A 153 6.83 -8.86 -16.54
CA THR A 153 5.89 -7.76 -16.31
C THR A 153 6.34 -6.44 -16.93
N GLY A 154 7.63 -6.28 -17.25
CA GLY A 154 8.21 -5.05 -17.79
C GLY A 154 8.46 -3.95 -16.74
N VAL A 155 8.21 -4.22 -15.44
CA VAL A 155 8.33 -3.24 -14.34
C VAL A 155 9.47 -3.54 -13.38
N GLY A 156 10.31 -4.52 -13.67
CA GLY A 156 11.44 -4.92 -12.82
C GLY A 156 11.54 -6.43 -12.67
N SER A 157 12.43 -6.86 -11.78
CA SER A 157 12.69 -8.28 -11.54
C SER A 157 11.49 -8.97 -10.90
N GLU A 158 11.05 -10.06 -11.51
CA GLU A 158 9.92 -10.84 -11.01
C GLU A 158 10.27 -11.56 -9.71
N THR A 159 9.37 -11.48 -8.75
CA THR A 159 9.43 -12.30 -7.55
C THR A 159 8.99 -13.74 -7.85
N ALA A 160 9.61 -14.72 -7.19
CA ALA A 160 9.35 -16.14 -7.37
C ALA A 160 8.32 -16.64 -6.35
N SER A 161 7.04 -16.38 -6.57
CA SER A 161 5.96 -16.77 -5.65
C SER A 161 5.83 -18.29 -5.47
N GLU A 162 6.28 -19.08 -6.44
CA GLU A 162 6.37 -20.55 -6.37
C GLU A 162 7.40 -21.05 -5.35
N HIS A 163 8.37 -20.22 -4.95
CA HIS A 163 9.35 -20.58 -3.92
C HIS A 163 8.75 -20.47 -2.53
N GLU A 164 8.91 -21.52 -1.73
CA GLU A 164 8.24 -21.67 -0.42
C GLU A 164 8.45 -20.48 0.52
N MET A 165 9.69 -19.95 0.59
CA MET A 165 9.98 -18.84 1.52
C MET A 165 9.43 -17.51 1.03
N PHE A 166 9.30 -17.28 -0.28
CA PHE A 166 8.62 -16.08 -0.77
C PHE A 166 7.10 -16.19 -0.60
N ARG A 167 6.53 -17.36 -0.86
CA ARG A 167 5.12 -17.67 -0.53
C ARG A 167 4.83 -17.43 0.95
N LYS A 168 5.69 -17.99 1.83
CA LYS A 168 5.56 -17.77 3.27
C LYS A 168 5.61 -16.28 3.61
N PHE A 169 6.54 -15.53 3.02
CA PHE A 169 6.63 -14.09 3.21
C PHE A 169 5.35 -13.37 2.79
N MET A 170 4.78 -13.69 1.64
CA MET A 170 3.52 -13.10 1.17
C MET A 170 2.38 -13.35 2.17
N ILE A 171 2.24 -14.59 2.64
CA ILE A 171 1.20 -14.98 3.61
C ILE A 171 1.38 -14.24 4.93
N ASP A 172 2.60 -14.23 5.49
CA ASP A 172 2.90 -13.57 6.74
C ASP A 172 2.68 -12.04 6.64
N SER A 173 3.03 -11.45 5.50
CA SER A 173 2.82 -10.04 5.22
C SER A 173 1.33 -9.67 5.15
N LEU A 174 0.52 -10.47 4.44
CA LEU A 174 -0.92 -10.25 4.35
C LEU A 174 -1.59 -10.41 5.73
N ARG A 175 -1.20 -11.46 6.47
CA ARG A 175 -1.65 -11.66 7.84
C ARG A 175 -1.32 -10.47 8.73
N TYR A 176 -0.10 -9.93 8.63
CA TYR A 176 0.31 -8.73 9.36
C TYR A 176 -0.61 -7.53 9.06
N TRP A 177 -0.93 -7.28 7.79
CA TRP A 177 -1.83 -6.19 7.43
C TRP A 177 -3.26 -6.40 7.96
N VAL A 178 -3.77 -7.64 7.96
CA VAL A 178 -5.08 -7.94 8.56
C VAL A 178 -5.04 -7.78 10.08
N GLU A 179 -4.11 -8.46 10.75
CA GLU A 179 -4.08 -8.55 12.22
C GLU A 179 -3.69 -7.23 12.88
N GLU A 180 -2.74 -6.48 12.29
CA GLU A 180 -2.24 -5.24 12.87
C GLU A 180 -3.01 -3.99 12.43
N PHE A 181 -3.51 -3.95 11.20
CA PHE A 181 -4.20 -2.77 10.66
C PHE A 181 -5.70 -2.98 10.45
N ASN A 182 -6.17 -4.20 10.64
CA ASN A 182 -7.59 -4.53 10.50
C ASN A 182 -8.14 -4.23 9.10
N VAL A 183 -7.34 -4.53 8.05
CA VAL A 183 -7.80 -4.39 6.66
C VAL A 183 -8.72 -5.54 6.27
N ASP A 184 -9.70 -5.26 5.42
CA ASP A 184 -10.77 -6.19 5.06
C ASP A 184 -10.48 -6.98 3.78
N GLY A 185 -9.44 -6.61 3.03
CA GLY A 185 -9.12 -7.32 1.80
C GLY A 185 -7.91 -6.76 1.05
N PHE A 186 -7.59 -7.44 -0.05
CA PHE A 186 -6.43 -7.09 -0.88
C PHE A 186 -6.77 -7.13 -2.37
N ARG A 187 -6.21 -6.20 -3.12
CA ARG A 187 -6.08 -6.25 -4.57
C ARG A 187 -4.60 -6.47 -4.89
N PHE A 188 -4.29 -7.52 -5.63
CA PHE A 188 -2.91 -7.82 -6.03
C PHE A 188 -2.61 -7.14 -7.37
N ASP A 189 -1.62 -6.25 -7.35
CA ASP A 189 -1.10 -5.70 -8.59
C ASP A 189 -0.41 -6.77 -9.41
N LEU A 190 -0.66 -6.78 -10.75
CA LEU A 190 -0.11 -7.75 -11.68
C LEU A 190 -0.24 -9.22 -11.21
N MET A 191 -1.37 -9.57 -10.62
CA MET A 191 -1.62 -10.89 -10.00
C MET A 191 -1.25 -12.06 -10.91
N GLY A 192 -1.38 -11.91 -12.21
CA GLY A 192 -1.09 -12.97 -13.20
C GLY A 192 0.37 -13.42 -13.25
N ILE A 193 1.30 -12.71 -12.60
CA ILE A 193 2.70 -13.14 -12.50
C ILE A 193 2.91 -14.16 -11.37
N HIS A 194 2.02 -14.20 -10.38
CA HIS A 194 2.09 -15.15 -9.27
C HIS A 194 1.56 -16.51 -9.70
N ASP A 195 2.12 -17.57 -9.13
CA ASP A 195 1.64 -18.93 -9.38
C ASP A 195 0.28 -19.19 -8.72
N VAL A 196 -0.55 -19.98 -9.38
CA VAL A 196 -1.92 -20.27 -8.95
C VAL A 196 -1.96 -20.95 -7.58
N THR A 197 -0.98 -21.83 -7.29
CA THR A 197 -0.91 -22.53 -6.00
C THR A 197 -0.74 -21.57 -4.85
N THR A 198 0.18 -20.59 -4.99
CA THR A 198 0.38 -19.55 -3.98
C THR A 198 -0.87 -18.71 -3.77
N MET A 199 -1.55 -18.30 -4.84
CA MET A 199 -2.77 -17.50 -4.72
C MET A 199 -3.91 -18.28 -4.03
N ASN A 200 -4.07 -19.57 -4.32
CA ASN A 200 -5.04 -20.42 -3.63
C ASN A 200 -4.72 -20.59 -2.15
N ILE A 201 -3.45 -20.84 -1.79
CA ILE A 201 -3.02 -20.96 -0.40
C ILE A 201 -3.24 -19.64 0.35
N ILE A 202 -2.92 -18.49 -0.26
CA ILE A 202 -3.20 -17.17 0.34
C ILE A 202 -4.69 -17.05 0.65
N ARG A 203 -5.57 -17.40 -0.29
CA ARG A 203 -7.02 -17.35 -0.05
C ARG A 203 -7.42 -18.22 1.14
N GLU A 204 -6.96 -19.47 1.19
CA GLU A 204 -7.22 -20.41 2.27
C GLU A 204 -6.72 -19.91 3.64
N GLU A 205 -5.55 -19.25 3.66
CA GLU A 205 -4.98 -18.71 4.90
C GLU A 205 -5.73 -17.44 5.38
N MET A 206 -6.18 -16.58 4.47
CA MET A 206 -6.98 -15.41 4.83
C MET A 206 -8.37 -15.82 5.35
N ASP A 207 -9.01 -16.81 4.76
CA ASP A 207 -10.30 -17.35 5.20
C ASP A 207 -10.27 -17.96 6.62
N LYS A 208 -9.07 -18.28 7.15
CA LYS A 208 -8.93 -18.75 8.55
C LYS A 208 -8.94 -17.58 9.55
N ILE A 209 -8.66 -16.36 9.11
CA ILE A 209 -8.67 -15.17 9.96
C ILE A 209 -10.09 -14.61 10.03
N ASP A 210 -10.71 -14.45 8.88
CA ASP A 210 -12.09 -13.96 8.75
C ASP A 210 -12.76 -14.64 7.56
N PRO A 211 -13.66 -15.64 7.81
CA PRO A 211 -14.27 -16.47 6.77
C PRO A 211 -15.35 -15.76 5.93
#